data_753db55da509d2e34cee556143bda041
#
_entry.id   753db55da509d2e34cee556143bda041
#
_cell.length_a   1.000
_cell.length_b   1.000
_cell.length_c   1.000
_cell.angle_alpha   90.00
_cell.angle_beta   90.00
_cell.angle_gamma   90.00
#
_symmetry.space_group_name_H-M   'P 1'
#
loop_
_entity.id
_entity.type
_entity.pdbx_description
1 polymer ?
#
loop_
_entity_poly.entity_id
_entity_poly.type
_entity_poly.pdbx_seq_one_letter_code
_entity_poly.pdbx_strand_id
1 'polypeptide(L)'
;MGIIMNNNFDYKLYPNKLNLGCGYEILNGYLNVDLNDFHHPDLVADVTNLKMLPSNYYTEILAHDILEHIERTKTKMVLAEWNRLLIPGGLIRIRAPNLIGLLSLFSKKDYQEIKKQEELIQCCFGTQAYNGDFHYTSFTEPLIRHYLKVSGFDEISIKDRDEWLFEITAKKIVGVDQETDKDHTRIRDFLHKAYLDILYRKPDTEGYNYFFNQLAEGKMSEETVLIILNNSEERKKLQNTR
;
A
#
# COMPACT_ATOMS: atom_id res chain seq x y z
N MET A 1 18.98 7.28 10.52
CA MET A 1 19.53 8.36 9.70
C MET A 1 18.33 9.13 9.17
N GLY A 2 18.12 10.39 9.58
CA GLY A 2 16.90 11.13 9.22
C GLY A 2 16.93 11.49 7.74
N ILE A 3 15.84 11.20 7.05
CA ILE A 3 15.58 11.64 5.68
C ILE A 3 15.64 13.17 5.70
N ILE A 4 16.61 13.76 5.02
CA ILE A 4 16.68 15.22 4.84
C ILE A 4 15.49 15.57 3.94
N MET A 5 14.39 16.00 4.57
CA MET A 5 13.28 16.61 3.85
C MET A 5 13.81 17.88 3.19
N ASN A 6 14.00 17.86 1.90
CA ASN A 6 14.36 19.04 1.13
C ASN A 6 13.13 19.95 1.09
N ASN A 7 13.04 20.91 2.03
CA ASN A 7 11.91 21.84 2.19
C ASN A 7 11.64 22.71 0.96
N ASN A 8 12.40 22.57 -0.12
CA ASN A 8 12.34 23.37 -1.35
C ASN A 8 12.08 22.54 -2.60
N PHE A 9 11.56 21.29 -2.49
CA PHE A 9 11.24 20.52 -3.69
C PHE A 9 10.01 21.11 -4.39
N ASP A 10 10.20 21.66 -5.59
CA ASP A 10 9.12 22.17 -6.43
C ASP A 10 8.74 21.15 -7.51
N TYR A 11 7.71 20.37 -7.23
CA TYR A 11 7.19 19.34 -8.16
C TYR A 11 6.75 19.93 -9.52
N LYS A 12 6.45 21.23 -9.61
CA LYS A 12 6.01 21.90 -10.85
C LYS A 12 7.11 22.02 -11.90
N LEU A 13 8.38 21.86 -11.50
CA LEU A 13 9.51 21.82 -12.39
C LEU A 13 9.68 20.47 -13.10
N TYR A 14 8.89 19.48 -12.73
CA TYR A 14 8.96 18.11 -13.23
C TYR A 14 7.70 17.72 -14.02
N PRO A 15 7.78 16.67 -14.87
CA PRO A 15 6.62 16.15 -15.57
C PRO A 15 5.52 15.68 -14.60
N ASN A 16 4.27 15.74 -15.07
CA ASN A 16 3.11 15.28 -14.30
C ASN A 16 2.86 13.76 -14.40
N LYS A 17 3.94 12.99 -14.47
CA LYS A 17 3.96 11.53 -14.41
C LYS A 17 4.97 11.09 -13.37
N LEU A 18 4.67 10.01 -12.65
CA LEU A 18 5.55 9.46 -11.60
C LEU A 18 6.12 8.11 -12.01
N ASN A 19 7.41 7.93 -11.75
CA ASN A 19 8.08 6.63 -11.76
C ASN A 19 8.51 6.31 -10.32
N LEU A 20 7.73 5.47 -9.62
CA LEU A 20 7.90 5.17 -8.21
C LEU A 20 8.75 3.91 -8.00
N GLY A 21 9.76 4.02 -7.14
CA GLY A 21 10.75 2.97 -6.95
C GLY A 21 11.58 2.78 -8.23
N CYS A 22 12.07 3.89 -8.80
CA CYS A 22 12.69 3.87 -10.13
C CYS A 22 13.96 3.03 -10.20
N GLY A 23 14.62 2.76 -9.08
CA GLY A 23 15.92 2.11 -9.11
C GLY A 23 16.86 2.82 -10.08
N TYR A 24 17.57 2.05 -10.91
CA TYR A 24 18.42 2.58 -12.00
C TYR A 24 17.65 2.90 -13.29
N GLU A 25 16.33 2.66 -13.35
CA GLU A 25 15.50 2.92 -14.53
C GLU A 25 14.95 4.36 -14.50
N ILE A 26 15.82 5.32 -14.78
CA ILE A 26 15.46 6.74 -14.87
C ILE A 26 14.74 7.01 -16.18
N LEU A 27 13.49 7.41 -16.13
CA LEU A 27 12.64 7.63 -17.29
C LEU A 27 12.49 9.11 -17.61
N ASN A 28 12.81 9.47 -18.86
CA ASN A 28 12.51 10.80 -19.39
C ASN A 28 10.99 11.02 -19.44
N GLY A 29 10.54 12.20 -19.03
CA GLY A 29 9.11 12.54 -19.01
C GLY A 29 8.36 12.08 -17.76
N TYR A 30 9.08 11.59 -16.76
CA TYR A 30 8.58 11.25 -15.42
C TYR A 30 9.35 11.99 -14.33
N LEU A 31 8.72 12.23 -13.19
CA LEU A 31 9.41 12.50 -11.95
C LEU A 31 9.81 11.13 -11.36
N ASN A 32 11.10 10.85 -11.33
CA ASN A 32 11.66 9.59 -10.84
C ASN A 32 11.86 9.68 -9.33
N VAL A 33 11.27 8.75 -8.59
CA VAL A 33 11.27 8.72 -7.13
C VAL A 33 11.85 7.40 -6.64
N ASP A 34 12.82 7.46 -5.74
CA ASP A 34 13.38 6.27 -5.09
C ASP A 34 13.78 6.58 -3.64
N LEU A 35 13.85 5.53 -2.82
CA LEU A 35 14.31 5.63 -1.44
C LEU A 35 15.83 5.87 -1.36
N ASN A 36 16.58 5.36 -2.31
CA ASN A 36 18.02 5.31 -2.31
C ASN A 36 18.63 6.36 -3.25
N ASP A 37 19.38 7.30 -2.67
CA ASP A 37 20.06 8.38 -3.40
C ASP A 37 21.08 7.84 -4.44
N PHE A 38 21.68 6.69 -4.20
CA PHE A 38 22.65 6.09 -5.12
C PHE A 38 22.04 5.61 -6.44
N HIS A 39 20.73 5.56 -6.58
CA HIS A 39 20.03 5.36 -7.85
C HIS A 39 19.93 6.65 -8.69
N HIS A 40 20.30 7.81 -8.10
CA HIS A 40 20.20 9.13 -8.71
C HIS A 40 18.78 9.52 -9.17
N PRO A 41 17.73 9.31 -8.35
CA PRO A 41 16.38 9.75 -8.66
C PRO A 41 16.27 11.27 -8.67
N ASP A 42 15.21 11.81 -9.30
CA ASP A 42 14.88 13.24 -9.21
C ASP A 42 14.43 13.64 -7.80
N LEU A 43 13.77 12.71 -7.08
CA LEU A 43 13.31 12.88 -5.71
C LEU A 43 13.67 11.65 -4.86
N VAL A 44 14.50 11.87 -3.86
CA VAL A 44 14.77 10.84 -2.83
C VAL A 44 13.64 10.86 -1.82
N ALA A 45 12.78 9.84 -1.85
CA ALA A 45 11.63 9.74 -0.94
C ALA A 45 11.15 8.30 -0.77
N ASP A 46 10.51 8.03 0.37
CA ASP A 46 9.78 6.80 0.62
C ASP A 46 8.42 6.85 -0.12
N VAL A 47 8.23 5.94 -1.08
CA VAL A 47 7.01 5.85 -1.90
C VAL A 47 5.75 5.53 -1.07
N THR A 48 5.90 5.13 0.18
CA THR A 48 4.80 4.91 1.12
C THR A 48 4.28 6.20 1.77
N ASN A 49 5.03 7.33 1.62
CA ASN A 49 4.68 8.61 2.21
C ASN A 49 5.09 9.78 1.31
N LEU A 50 4.26 10.10 0.34
CA LEU A 50 4.48 11.13 -0.66
C LEU A 50 3.65 12.41 -0.39
N LYS A 51 3.44 12.76 0.89
CA LYS A 51 2.64 13.93 1.31
C LYS A 51 3.16 15.27 0.77
N MET A 52 4.45 15.33 0.40
CA MET A 52 5.04 16.50 -0.24
C MET A 52 4.54 16.71 -1.68
N LEU A 53 3.97 15.68 -2.30
CA LEU A 53 3.41 15.76 -3.64
C LEU A 53 1.90 16.06 -3.59
N PRO A 54 1.38 16.85 -4.55
CA PRO A 54 -0.01 17.31 -4.54
C PRO A 54 -0.99 16.18 -4.87
N SER A 55 -2.21 16.28 -4.35
CA SER A 55 -3.33 15.43 -4.74
C SER A 55 -3.85 15.82 -6.12
N ASN A 56 -4.39 14.84 -6.87
CA ASN A 56 -5.07 15.05 -8.16
C ASN A 56 -4.22 15.85 -9.17
N TYR A 57 -2.95 15.51 -9.29
CA TYR A 57 -2.02 16.25 -10.17
C TYR A 57 -1.43 15.36 -11.27
N TYR A 58 -1.09 14.12 -10.98
CA TYR A 58 -0.39 13.25 -11.91
C TYR A 58 -1.35 12.51 -12.84
N THR A 59 -0.99 12.42 -14.12
CA THR A 59 -1.80 11.72 -15.14
C THR A 59 -1.50 10.23 -15.18
N GLU A 60 -0.29 9.84 -14.79
CA GLU A 60 0.18 8.46 -14.82
C GLU A 60 1.16 8.19 -13.66
N ILE A 61 1.04 7.00 -13.08
CA ILE A 61 2.02 6.43 -12.16
C ILE A 61 2.52 5.11 -12.74
N LEU A 62 3.84 4.98 -12.85
CA LEU A 62 4.54 3.74 -13.08
C LEU A 62 5.11 3.25 -11.75
N ALA A 63 4.85 2.00 -11.39
CA ALA A 63 5.30 1.36 -10.15
C ALA A 63 5.72 -0.09 -10.46
N HIS A 64 6.90 -0.22 -11.06
CA HIS A 64 7.44 -1.51 -11.46
C HIS A 64 8.34 -2.08 -10.37
N ASP A 65 8.10 -3.33 -9.98
CA ASP A 65 8.91 -4.09 -9.04
C ASP A 65 9.20 -3.31 -7.74
N ILE A 66 8.16 -2.67 -7.20
CA ILE A 66 8.24 -1.88 -5.97
C ILE A 66 7.19 -2.31 -4.92
N LEU A 67 6.02 -2.80 -5.37
CA LEU A 67 4.92 -3.10 -4.47
C LEU A 67 5.22 -4.29 -3.54
N GLU A 68 6.03 -5.24 -3.98
CA GLU A 68 6.52 -6.37 -3.20
C GLU A 68 7.51 -5.98 -2.11
N HIS A 69 8.19 -4.84 -2.26
CA HIS A 69 9.09 -4.28 -1.26
C HIS A 69 8.36 -3.55 -0.13
N ILE A 70 7.03 -3.46 -0.22
CA ILE A 70 6.17 -2.84 0.79
C ILE A 70 5.58 -3.92 1.69
N GLU A 71 5.62 -3.69 3.00
CA GLU A 71 4.98 -4.59 3.96
C GLU A 71 3.51 -4.85 3.59
N ARG A 72 3.11 -6.13 3.56
CA ARG A 72 1.75 -6.55 3.21
C ARG A 72 0.65 -5.77 3.93
N THR A 73 0.88 -5.43 5.18
CA THR A 73 -0.08 -4.67 6.00
C THR A 73 -0.26 -3.22 5.55
N LYS A 74 0.70 -2.67 4.81
CA LYS A 74 0.69 -1.30 4.30
C LYS A 74 0.22 -1.20 2.85
N THR A 75 0.15 -2.30 2.09
CA THR A 75 -0.13 -2.29 0.64
C THR A 75 -1.37 -1.47 0.27
N LYS A 76 -2.50 -1.66 0.98
CA LYS A 76 -3.74 -0.90 0.68
C LYS A 76 -3.58 0.60 0.95
N MET A 77 -2.91 0.96 2.04
CA MET A 77 -2.66 2.37 2.38
C MET A 77 -1.78 3.03 1.31
N VAL A 78 -0.76 2.34 0.83
CA VAL A 78 0.14 2.85 -0.21
C VAL A 78 -0.57 3.00 -1.55
N LEU A 79 -1.39 2.02 -1.95
CA LEU A 79 -2.21 2.13 -3.15
C LEU A 79 -3.21 3.29 -3.06
N ALA A 80 -3.79 3.57 -1.87
CA ALA A 80 -4.66 4.72 -1.66
C ALA A 80 -3.88 6.05 -1.74
N GLU A 81 -2.64 6.09 -1.24
CA GLU A 81 -1.76 7.26 -1.39
C GLU A 81 -1.41 7.51 -2.86
N TRP A 82 -1.08 6.47 -3.62
CA TRP A 82 -0.83 6.59 -5.06
C TRP A 82 -2.09 7.02 -5.82
N ASN A 83 -3.27 6.53 -5.41
CA ASN A 83 -4.56 7.00 -5.95
C ASN A 83 -4.77 8.49 -5.66
N ARG A 84 -4.45 8.97 -4.45
CA ARG A 84 -4.54 10.39 -4.09
C ARG A 84 -3.78 11.30 -5.07
N LEU A 85 -2.59 10.87 -5.50
CA LEU A 85 -1.72 11.64 -6.39
C LEU A 85 -2.28 11.77 -7.79
N LEU A 86 -2.97 10.76 -8.30
CA LEU A 86 -3.54 10.75 -9.64
C LEU A 86 -4.73 11.70 -9.79
N ILE A 87 -4.87 12.31 -10.97
CA ILE A 87 -6.11 12.97 -11.38
C ILE A 87 -7.25 11.94 -11.54
N PRO A 88 -8.53 12.32 -11.46
CA PRO A 88 -9.62 11.45 -11.87
C PRO A 88 -9.39 10.92 -13.30
N GLY A 89 -9.53 9.61 -13.51
CA GLY A 89 -9.22 8.94 -14.77
C GLY A 89 -7.72 8.72 -15.03
N GLY A 90 -6.84 9.17 -14.13
CA GLY A 90 -5.40 8.94 -14.20
C GLY A 90 -5.05 7.45 -14.12
N LEU A 91 -3.95 7.07 -14.75
CA LEU A 91 -3.55 5.68 -14.98
C LEU A 91 -2.48 5.25 -13.98
N ILE A 92 -2.63 4.05 -13.42
CA ILE A 92 -1.53 3.37 -12.73
C ILE A 92 -1.11 2.13 -13.52
N ARG A 93 0.21 1.94 -13.63
CA ARG A 93 0.85 0.75 -14.19
C ARG A 93 1.73 0.12 -13.13
N ILE A 94 1.44 -1.13 -12.81
CA ILE A 94 2.17 -1.89 -11.79
C ILE A 94 2.75 -3.13 -12.44
N ARG A 95 4.01 -3.44 -12.13
CA ARG A 95 4.59 -4.77 -12.30
C ARG A 95 4.86 -5.33 -10.91
N ALA A 96 4.44 -6.58 -10.66
CA ALA A 96 4.61 -7.21 -9.36
C ALA A 96 4.61 -8.74 -9.50
N PRO A 97 5.21 -9.50 -8.56
CA PRO A 97 5.26 -10.95 -8.63
C PRO A 97 3.87 -11.61 -8.60
N ASN A 98 3.63 -12.52 -9.55
CA ASN A 98 2.54 -13.49 -9.52
C ASN A 98 2.96 -14.68 -8.68
N LEU A 99 2.47 -14.76 -7.44
CA LEU A 99 2.84 -15.82 -6.50
C LEU A 99 2.59 -17.23 -7.08
N ILE A 100 1.44 -17.45 -7.70
CA ILE A 100 1.08 -18.76 -8.22
C ILE A 100 1.96 -19.14 -9.42
N GLY A 101 2.19 -18.18 -10.32
CA GLY A 101 3.10 -18.34 -11.44
C GLY A 101 4.51 -18.69 -10.95
N LEU A 102 5.06 -17.89 -10.03
CA LEU A 102 6.39 -18.10 -9.47
C LEU A 102 6.54 -19.48 -8.80
N LEU A 103 5.58 -19.87 -7.95
CA LEU A 103 5.61 -21.18 -7.29
C LEU A 103 5.53 -22.34 -8.30
N SER A 104 4.82 -22.18 -9.42
CA SER A 104 4.72 -23.19 -10.45
C SER A 104 6.08 -23.49 -11.12
N LEU A 105 6.96 -22.49 -11.21
CA LEU A 105 8.30 -22.64 -11.82
C LEU A 105 9.18 -23.61 -11.05
N PHE A 106 9.07 -23.66 -9.72
CA PHE A 106 9.86 -24.57 -8.89
C PHE A 106 9.67 -26.05 -9.27
N SER A 107 8.55 -26.41 -9.86
CA SER A 107 8.24 -27.78 -10.29
C SER A 107 8.61 -28.08 -11.74
N LYS A 108 8.97 -27.06 -12.54
CA LYS A 108 9.31 -27.23 -13.95
C LYS A 108 10.71 -27.83 -14.14
N LYS A 109 10.85 -28.71 -15.11
CA LYS A 109 12.12 -29.39 -15.41
C LYS A 109 13.26 -28.40 -15.70
N ASP A 110 12.97 -27.33 -16.42
CA ASP A 110 13.95 -26.33 -16.85
C ASP A 110 14.47 -25.46 -15.70
N TYR A 111 13.85 -25.56 -14.53
CA TYR A 111 14.20 -24.81 -13.32
C TYR A 111 14.80 -25.71 -12.21
N GLN A 112 15.18 -26.96 -12.51
CA GLN A 112 15.74 -27.89 -11.51
C GLN A 112 17.24 -27.70 -11.25
N GLU A 113 17.94 -26.94 -12.07
CA GLU A 113 19.35 -26.59 -11.82
C GLU A 113 19.46 -25.68 -10.60
N ILE A 114 20.50 -25.90 -9.78
CA ILE A 114 20.68 -25.13 -8.52
C ILE A 114 20.66 -23.62 -8.76
N LYS A 115 21.38 -23.14 -9.78
CA LYS A 115 21.40 -21.73 -10.13
C LYS A 115 19.99 -21.17 -10.39
N LYS A 116 19.17 -21.93 -11.12
CA LYS A 116 17.76 -21.55 -11.39
C LYS A 116 16.90 -21.55 -10.13
N GLN A 117 17.13 -22.51 -9.23
CA GLN A 117 16.43 -22.52 -7.93
C GLN A 117 16.83 -21.31 -7.08
N GLU A 118 18.10 -20.91 -7.06
CA GLU A 118 18.56 -19.70 -6.37
C GLU A 118 17.92 -18.43 -6.98
N GLU A 119 17.85 -18.31 -8.32
CA GLU A 119 17.16 -17.21 -9.00
C GLU A 119 15.67 -17.13 -8.59
N LEU A 120 14.96 -18.26 -8.52
CA LEU A 120 13.56 -18.27 -8.07
C LEU A 120 13.42 -17.87 -6.59
N ILE A 121 14.34 -18.28 -5.74
CA ILE A 121 14.38 -17.86 -4.33
C ILE A 121 14.58 -16.35 -4.23
N GLN A 122 15.47 -15.77 -5.05
CA GLN A 122 15.62 -14.31 -5.11
C GLN A 122 14.34 -13.61 -5.57
N CYS A 123 13.63 -14.17 -6.56
CA CYS A 123 12.31 -13.64 -6.97
C CYS A 123 11.28 -13.69 -5.84
N CYS A 124 11.37 -14.67 -4.92
CA CYS A 124 10.47 -14.77 -3.77
C CYS A 124 10.81 -13.76 -2.65
N PHE A 125 12.10 -13.52 -2.38
CA PHE A 125 12.53 -12.85 -1.15
C PHE A 125 13.36 -11.58 -1.39
N GLY A 126 13.57 -11.18 -2.64
CA GLY A 126 14.48 -10.11 -3.04
C GLY A 126 15.94 -10.58 -3.03
N THR A 127 16.86 -9.80 -3.61
CA THR A 127 18.28 -10.14 -3.60
C THR A 127 18.91 -9.90 -2.24
N GLN A 128 18.28 -9.07 -1.39
CA GLN A 128 18.73 -8.72 -0.04
C GLN A 128 20.12 -8.07 -0.03
N ALA A 129 20.53 -7.48 -1.15
CA ALA A 129 21.85 -6.90 -1.32
C ALA A 129 22.00 -5.56 -0.60
N TYR A 130 20.92 -4.83 -0.39
CA TYR A 130 20.89 -3.52 0.28
C TYR A 130 19.57 -3.27 1.00
N ASN A 131 19.51 -2.18 1.77
CA ASN A 131 18.29 -1.79 2.47
C ASN A 131 17.19 -1.37 1.48
N GLY A 132 16.05 -2.05 1.53
CA GLY A 132 14.93 -1.85 0.61
C GLY A 132 14.80 -2.92 -0.46
N ASP A 133 15.76 -3.86 -0.57
CA ASP A 133 15.73 -4.94 -1.55
C ASP A 133 15.25 -6.28 -0.96
N PHE A 134 14.24 -6.21 -0.10
CA PHE A 134 13.56 -7.36 0.49
C PHE A 134 12.13 -7.43 -0.03
N HIS A 135 11.68 -8.62 -0.46
CA HIS A 135 10.29 -8.84 -0.78
C HIS A 135 9.51 -9.24 0.49
N TYR A 136 8.59 -8.40 0.91
CA TYR A 136 7.73 -8.62 2.08
C TYR A 136 6.39 -9.25 1.71
N THR A 137 6.04 -9.26 0.42
CA THR A 137 4.79 -9.80 -0.08
C THR A 137 4.90 -10.26 -1.53
N SER A 138 3.93 -11.02 -1.97
CA SER A 138 3.67 -11.38 -3.35
C SER A 138 2.16 -11.43 -3.56
N PHE A 139 1.70 -11.52 -4.80
CA PHE A 139 0.29 -11.33 -5.09
C PHE A 139 -0.31 -12.51 -5.85
N THR A 140 -1.59 -12.78 -5.56
CA THR A 140 -2.47 -13.53 -6.44
C THR A 140 -3.36 -12.55 -7.19
N GLU A 141 -3.87 -12.91 -8.38
CA GLU A 141 -4.77 -12.03 -9.13
C GLU A 141 -5.99 -11.56 -8.32
N PRO A 142 -6.73 -12.44 -7.61
CA PRO A 142 -7.87 -12.00 -6.80
C PRO A 142 -7.47 -11.00 -5.71
N LEU A 143 -6.30 -11.19 -5.08
CA LEU A 143 -5.83 -10.35 -3.99
C LEU A 143 -5.45 -8.94 -4.47
N ILE A 144 -4.62 -8.85 -5.51
CA ILE A 144 -4.20 -7.53 -6.03
C ILE A 144 -5.37 -6.77 -6.65
N ARG A 145 -6.28 -7.47 -7.33
CA ARG A 145 -7.51 -6.89 -7.85
C ARG A 145 -8.39 -6.32 -6.74
N HIS A 146 -8.53 -7.04 -5.63
CA HIS A 146 -9.25 -6.56 -4.45
C HIS A 146 -8.57 -5.32 -3.86
N TYR A 147 -7.24 -5.34 -3.68
CA TYR A 147 -6.51 -4.21 -3.11
C TYR A 147 -6.64 -2.94 -3.96
N LEU A 148 -6.55 -3.07 -5.29
CA LEU A 148 -6.75 -1.95 -6.20
C LEU A 148 -8.18 -1.37 -6.08
N LYS A 149 -9.21 -2.24 -6.08
CA LYS A 149 -10.60 -1.78 -5.96
C LYS A 149 -10.86 -1.01 -4.67
N VAL A 150 -10.45 -1.55 -3.53
CA VAL A 150 -10.68 -0.87 -2.23
C VAL A 150 -9.80 0.37 -2.05
N SER A 151 -8.79 0.56 -2.89
CA SER A 151 -7.96 1.77 -2.95
C SER A 151 -8.41 2.78 -4.01
N GLY A 152 -9.61 2.61 -4.60
CA GLY A 152 -10.23 3.57 -5.51
C GLY A 152 -9.81 3.44 -6.98
N PHE A 153 -9.32 2.26 -7.39
CA PHE A 153 -9.03 1.95 -8.79
C PHE A 153 -10.09 1.02 -9.38
N ASP A 154 -10.36 1.19 -10.67
CA ASP A 154 -11.18 0.27 -11.47
C ASP A 154 -10.62 0.16 -12.91
N GLU A 155 -11.40 -0.39 -13.85
CA GLU A 155 -10.93 -0.75 -15.20
C GLU A 155 -9.61 -1.56 -15.14
N ILE A 156 -9.55 -2.51 -14.20
CA ILE A 156 -8.33 -3.24 -13.88
C ILE A 156 -8.09 -4.33 -14.94
N SER A 157 -7.00 -4.19 -15.68
CA SER A 157 -6.45 -5.21 -16.59
C SER A 157 -5.21 -5.83 -15.94
N ILE A 158 -5.17 -7.16 -15.88
CA ILE A 158 -4.04 -7.93 -15.36
C ILE A 158 -3.64 -8.92 -16.45
N LYS A 159 -2.35 -8.95 -16.79
CA LYS A 159 -1.75 -9.87 -17.75
C LYS A 159 -0.56 -10.55 -17.10
N ASP A 160 -0.38 -11.83 -17.38
CA ASP A 160 0.86 -12.52 -17.03
C ASP A 160 1.99 -12.10 -17.96
N ARG A 161 3.16 -11.91 -17.37
CA ARG A 161 4.42 -11.69 -18.06
C ARG A 161 5.47 -12.66 -17.52
N ASP A 162 6.26 -13.25 -18.41
CA ASP A 162 7.37 -14.13 -18.05
C ASP A 162 6.98 -15.27 -17.08
N GLU A 163 5.70 -15.69 -17.14
CA GLU A 163 5.09 -16.74 -16.31
C GLU A 163 4.97 -16.42 -14.80
N TRP A 164 5.67 -15.44 -14.26
CA TRP A 164 5.74 -15.18 -12.81
C TRP A 164 5.57 -13.71 -12.41
N LEU A 165 5.29 -12.85 -13.36
CA LEU A 165 4.99 -11.43 -13.12
C LEU A 165 3.58 -11.09 -13.58
N PHE A 166 2.95 -10.17 -12.88
CA PHE A 166 1.78 -9.46 -13.37
C PHE A 166 2.20 -8.12 -14.00
N GLU A 167 1.67 -7.83 -15.17
CA GLU A 167 1.54 -6.47 -15.70
C GLU A 167 0.10 -6.00 -15.48
N ILE A 168 -0.04 -4.96 -14.69
CA ILE A 168 -1.32 -4.45 -14.22
C ILE A 168 -1.49 -3.03 -14.71
N THR A 169 -2.67 -2.72 -15.26
CA THR A 169 -3.11 -1.36 -15.50
C THR A 169 -4.46 -1.14 -14.84
N ALA A 170 -4.64 0.01 -14.22
CA ALA A 170 -5.91 0.40 -13.62
C ALA A 170 -6.08 1.92 -13.69
N LYS A 171 -7.32 2.40 -13.62
CA LYS A 171 -7.63 3.83 -13.60
C LYS A 171 -8.20 4.25 -12.26
N LYS A 172 -7.83 5.45 -11.83
CA LYS A 172 -8.54 6.14 -10.77
C LYS A 172 -9.92 6.53 -11.26
N ILE A 173 -10.98 5.93 -10.72
CA ILE A 173 -12.36 6.23 -11.10
C ILE A 173 -12.98 7.25 -10.16
N VAL A 174 -12.84 7.03 -8.87
CA VAL A 174 -13.27 7.98 -7.85
C VAL A 174 -12.02 8.29 -7.03
N GLY A 175 -11.66 9.57 -6.93
CA GLY A 175 -10.78 9.94 -5.82
C GLY A 175 -11.44 9.37 -4.57
N VAL A 176 -10.70 8.61 -3.77
CA VAL A 176 -11.16 8.33 -2.41
C VAL A 176 -11.54 9.70 -1.89
N ASP A 177 -12.85 9.95 -1.74
CA ASP A 177 -13.34 11.28 -1.40
C ASP A 177 -12.57 11.73 -0.17
N GLN A 178 -12.05 12.98 -0.19
CA GLN A 178 -11.39 13.56 0.99
C GLN A 178 -12.34 13.49 2.21
N GLU A 179 -13.62 13.34 1.98
CA GLU A 179 -14.66 13.14 2.97
C GLU A 179 -14.62 11.72 3.56
N THR A 180 -14.45 10.68 2.73
CA THR A 180 -14.26 9.29 3.21
C THR A 180 -12.93 9.09 3.95
N ASP A 181 -11.87 9.75 3.54
CA ASP A 181 -10.57 9.65 4.24
C ASP A 181 -10.61 10.42 5.58
N LYS A 182 -11.29 11.56 5.62
CA LYS A 182 -11.57 12.29 6.88
C LYS A 182 -12.47 11.45 7.81
N ASP A 183 -13.50 10.81 7.30
CA ASP A 183 -14.37 9.94 8.06
C ASP A 183 -13.65 8.69 8.56
N HIS A 184 -12.82 8.06 7.75
CA HIS A 184 -11.99 6.94 8.16
C HIS A 184 -10.94 7.33 9.22
N THR A 185 -10.34 8.52 9.09
CA THR A 185 -9.42 9.05 10.10
C THR A 185 -10.16 9.36 11.39
N ARG A 186 -11.32 9.99 11.32
CA ARG A 186 -12.18 10.26 12.48
C ARG A 186 -12.60 8.97 13.19
N ILE A 187 -13.03 7.95 12.45
CA ILE A 187 -13.41 6.64 13.01
C ILE A 187 -12.22 5.98 13.70
N ARG A 188 -11.04 6.04 13.12
CA ARG A 188 -9.80 5.49 13.70
C ARG A 188 -9.46 6.15 15.03
N ASP A 189 -9.45 7.47 15.04
CA ASP A 189 -9.13 8.27 16.23
C ASP A 189 -10.18 8.05 17.33
N PHE A 190 -11.46 7.99 16.96
CA PHE A 190 -12.54 7.66 17.86
C PHE A 190 -12.36 6.28 18.49
N LEU A 191 -12.10 5.22 17.71
CA LEU A 191 -11.92 3.87 18.23
C LEU A 191 -10.72 3.76 19.16
N HIS A 192 -9.58 4.34 18.79
CA HIS A 192 -8.40 4.36 19.66
C HIS A 192 -8.70 5.05 21.00
N LYS A 193 -9.40 6.18 20.96
CA LYS A 193 -9.79 6.91 22.17
C LYS A 193 -10.77 6.12 23.01
N ALA A 194 -11.83 5.57 22.41
CA ALA A 194 -12.85 4.79 23.11
C ALA A 194 -12.27 3.58 23.84
N TYR A 195 -11.38 2.83 23.23
CA TYR A 195 -10.72 1.70 23.87
C TYR A 195 -9.80 2.13 25.01
N LEU A 196 -9.02 3.22 24.84
CA LEU A 196 -8.17 3.74 25.91
C LEU A 196 -8.98 4.26 27.11
N ASP A 197 -10.07 4.99 26.86
CA ASP A 197 -10.88 5.59 27.91
C ASP A 197 -11.73 4.55 28.67
N ILE A 198 -12.19 3.49 27.99
CA ILE A 198 -13.11 2.52 28.56
C ILE A 198 -12.38 1.26 29.03
N LEU A 199 -11.47 0.72 28.23
CA LEU A 199 -10.78 -0.55 28.48
C LEU A 199 -9.32 -0.40 28.89
N TYR A 200 -8.80 0.83 28.94
CA TYR A 200 -7.42 1.17 29.33
C TYR A 200 -6.34 0.48 28.48
N ARG A 201 -6.66 0.11 27.24
CA ARG A 201 -5.74 -0.52 26.30
C ARG A 201 -6.03 -0.06 24.86
N LYS A 202 -5.10 -0.34 23.95
CA LYS A 202 -5.35 -0.19 22.51
C LYS A 202 -6.31 -1.28 22.02
N PRO A 203 -7.10 -1.01 20.98
CA PRO A 203 -7.92 -2.04 20.36
C PRO A 203 -7.02 -3.18 19.82
N ASP A 204 -7.48 -4.43 19.98
CA ASP A 204 -6.93 -5.56 19.23
C ASP A 204 -7.38 -5.52 17.77
N THR A 205 -6.69 -6.28 16.91
CA THR A 205 -6.93 -6.25 15.47
C THR A 205 -8.35 -6.67 15.10
N GLU A 206 -8.92 -7.65 15.78
CA GLU A 206 -10.24 -8.19 15.49
C GLU A 206 -11.34 -7.21 15.90
N GLY A 207 -11.31 -6.72 17.13
CA GLY A 207 -12.24 -5.72 17.65
C GLY A 207 -12.18 -4.41 16.86
N TYR A 208 -10.95 -3.97 16.52
CA TYR A 208 -10.76 -2.79 15.70
C TYR A 208 -11.43 -2.94 14.32
N ASN A 209 -11.12 -4.01 13.59
CA ASN A 209 -11.66 -4.23 12.25
C ASN A 209 -13.18 -4.38 12.26
N TYR A 210 -13.74 -5.05 13.27
CA TYR A 210 -15.17 -5.18 13.41
C TYR A 210 -15.85 -3.82 13.56
N PHE A 211 -15.48 -3.02 14.55
CA PHE A 211 -16.12 -1.73 14.79
C PHE A 211 -15.83 -0.73 13.68
N PHE A 212 -14.62 -0.73 13.13
CA PHE A 212 -14.28 0.15 12.03
C PHE A 212 -15.19 -0.08 10.81
N ASN A 213 -15.37 -1.34 10.40
CA ASN A 213 -16.23 -1.67 9.27
C ASN A 213 -17.70 -1.31 9.55
N GLN A 214 -18.20 -1.57 10.77
CA GLN A 214 -19.58 -1.23 11.12
C GLN A 214 -19.84 0.29 11.07
N LEU A 215 -18.89 1.09 11.56
CA LEU A 215 -18.96 2.55 11.52
C LEU A 215 -18.81 3.09 10.11
N ALA A 216 -17.84 2.62 9.33
CA ALA A 216 -17.57 3.06 7.97
C ALA A 216 -18.71 2.75 7.01
N GLU A 217 -19.44 1.65 7.23
CA GLU A 217 -20.62 1.25 6.46
C GLU A 217 -21.92 1.88 6.99
N GLY A 218 -21.86 2.71 8.03
CA GLY A 218 -23.03 3.33 8.65
C GLY A 218 -24.00 2.35 9.33
N LYS A 219 -23.56 1.11 9.59
CA LYS A 219 -24.36 0.07 10.23
C LYS A 219 -24.40 0.20 11.76
N MET A 220 -23.51 1.01 12.32
CA MET A 220 -23.41 1.27 13.75
C MET A 220 -23.03 2.74 13.98
N SER A 221 -23.52 3.33 15.09
CA SER A 221 -23.12 4.68 15.51
C SER A 221 -21.96 4.62 16.53
N GLU A 222 -21.22 5.73 16.67
CA GLU A 222 -20.20 5.89 17.71
C GLU A 222 -20.76 5.65 19.11
N GLU A 223 -21.98 6.14 19.37
CA GLU A 223 -22.69 5.93 20.63
C GLU A 223 -22.95 4.44 20.92
N THR A 224 -23.34 3.69 19.90
CA THR A 224 -23.54 2.23 20.01
C THR A 224 -22.23 1.51 20.37
N VAL A 225 -21.10 1.91 19.76
CA VAL A 225 -19.79 1.36 20.10
C VAL A 225 -19.44 1.62 21.58
N LEU A 226 -19.64 2.85 22.05
CA LEU A 226 -19.41 3.20 23.46
C LEU A 226 -20.26 2.36 24.42
N ILE A 227 -21.53 2.12 24.08
CA ILE A 227 -22.43 1.26 24.87
C ILE A 227 -21.90 -0.18 24.91
N ILE A 228 -21.50 -0.73 23.78
CA ILE A 228 -20.98 -2.10 23.69
C ILE A 228 -19.69 -2.24 24.52
N LEU A 229 -18.75 -1.31 24.40
CA LEU A 229 -17.50 -1.35 25.13
C LEU A 229 -17.73 -1.21 26.65
N ASN A 230 -18.62 -0.31 27.08
CA ASN A 230 -18.94 -0.14 28.51
C ASN A 230 -19.65 -1.35 29.12
N ASN A 231 -20.44 -2.08 28.34
CA ASN A 231 -21.16 -3.27 28.78
C ASN A 231 -20.36 -4.57 28.59
N SER A 232 -19.15 -4.50 28.05
CA SER A 232 -18.32 -5.67 27.78
C SER A 232 -17.92 -6.39 29.08
N GLU A 233 -17.73 -7.70 28.98
CA GLU A 233 -17.23 -8.51 30.12
C GLU A 233 -15.82 -8.03 30.55
N GLU A 234 -15.02 -7.53 29.65
CA GLU A 234 -13.71 -6.95 29.95
C GLU A 234 -13.85 -5.71 30.84
N ARG A 235 -14.76 -4.78 30.51
CA ARG A 235 -15.02 -3.59 31.33
C ARG A 235 -15.52 -3.96 32.73
N LYS A 236 -16.43 -4.93 32.86
CA LYS A 236 -16.95 -5.42 34.15
C LYS A 236 -15.83 -5.98 35.02
N LYS A 237 -14.90 -6.75 34.42
CA LYS A 237 -13.73 -7.28 35.15
C LYS A 237 -12.83 -6.16 35.68
N LEU A 238 -12.58 -5.11 34.87
CA LEU A 238 -11.77 -3.97 35.28
C LEU A 238 -12.40 -3.15 36.42
N GLN A 239 -13.73 -3.09 36.50
CA GLN A 239 -14.46 -2.42 37.60
C GLN A 239 -14.41 -3.22 38.89
N ASN A 240 -14.41 -4.57 38.84
CA ASN A 240 -14.38 -5.44 40.00
C ASN A 240 -12.96 -5.63 40.59
N THR A 241 -11.94 -5.11 39.95
CA THR A 241 -10.53 -5.25 40.36
C THR A 241 -10.00 -3.96 41.01
N ARG A 242 -10.83 -2.92 41.14
CA ARG A 242 -10.58 -1.68 41.89
C ARG A 242 -11.39 -1.66 43.16
#